data_380701daa65ea32e6d537dec3bd644ad
#
_entry.id   380701daa65ea32e6d537dec3bd644ad
#
_cell.length_a   1.000
_cell.length_b   1.000
_cell.length_c   1.000
_cell.angle_alpha   90.00
_cell.angle_beta   90.00
_cell.angle_gamma   90.00
#
_symmetry.space_group_name_H-M   'P 1'
#
loop_
_entity.id
_entity.type
_entity.pdbx_description
1 polymer ?
#
loop_
_entity_poly.entity_id
_entity_poly.type
_entity_poly.pdbx_seq_one_letter_code
_entity_poly.pdbx_strand_id
1 'polypeptide(L)'
;LAYAQKWGVPCVDVDLPNMVQAKREMLGDDVPEHYHQAALDLIASDDYAADLRGVLVQGVPTVVITEGILSYFSVEYQQHIFDRIAALLRWCGGGTYMTDIHHQDEVDRLGLAAAVFRWGLHKISDTEQTALIANFGAGQQMLASAGFSDVVGLHPNQWHEELSLPLLRKDSGLMIYEAKI
;
A
#
# COMPACT_ATOMS: atom_id res chain seq x y z
N LEU A 1 11.85 -7.14 5.05
CA LEU A 1 12.95 -7.91 5.62
C LEU A 1 14.16 -7.01 5.94
N ALA A 2 14.71 -6.32 4.93
CA ALA A 2 15.90 -5.47 5.11
C ALA A 2 15.73 -4.36 6.18
N TYR A 3 14.56 -3.77 6.29
CA TYR A 3 14.27 -2.78 7.32
C TYR A 3 14.21 -3.39 8.72
N ALA A 4 13.56 -4.54 8.89
CA ALA A 4 13.53 -5.25 10.16
C ALA A 4 14.95 -5.57 10.67
N GLN A 5 15.81 -6.06 9.76
CA GLN A 5 17.22 -6.33 10.08
C GLN A 5 18.01 -5.06 10.41
N LYS A 6 17.87 -4.02 9.59
CA LYS A 6 18.67 -2.79 9.73
C LYS A 6 18.33 -1.99 10.98
N TRP A 7 17.06 -1.95 11.33
CA TRP A 7 16.56 -1.04 12.38
C TRP A 7 16.12 -1.77 13.64
N GLY A 8 16.08 -3.12 13.65
CA GLY A 8 15.62 -3.90 14.78
C GLY A 8 14.15 -3.64 15.16
N VAL A 9 13.34 -3.20 14.17
CA VAL A 9 11.92 -2.91 14.38
C VAL A 9 11.09 -4.14 13.99
N PRO A 10 10.01 -4.46 14.74
CA PRO A 10 9.08 -5.49 14.34
C PRO A 10 8.49 -5.16 12.96
N CYS A 11 8.49 -6.13 12.07
CA CYS A 11 7.95 -6.03 10.72
C CYS A 11 7.03 -7.22 10.46
N VAL A 12 5.83 -6.93 10.00
CA VAL A 12 4.85 -7.95 9.57
C VAL A 12 4.66 -7.83 8.07
N ASP A 13 5.05 -8.86 7.34
CA ASP A 13 4.79 -8.99 5.91
C ASP A 13 3.44 -9.69 5.72
N VAL A 14 2.51 -9.03 5.05
CA VAL A 14 1.13 -9.48 4.91
C VAL A 14 0.85 -9.77 3.44
N ASP A 15 0.32 -10.96 3.15
CA ASP A 15 -0.01 -11.36 1.78
C ASP A 15 -1.13 -12.44 1.80
N LEU A 16 -1.58 -12.86 0.64
CA LEU A 16 -2.52 -13.97 0.50
C LEU A 16 -1.93 -15.28 1.08
N PRO A 17 -2.75 -16.21 1.62
CA PRO A 17 -2.26 -17.41 2.29
C PRO A 17 -1.28 -18.25 1.48
N ASN A 18 -1.53 -18.42 0.17
CA ASN A 18 -0.64 -19.15 -0.74
C ASN A 18 0.70 -18.43 -0.97
N MET A 19 0.69 -17.09 -0.99
CA MET A 19 1.91 -16.29 -1.14
C MET A 19 2.74 -16.32 0.14
N VAL A 20 2.09 -16.25 1.30
CA VAL A 20 2.79 -16.41 2.59
C VAL A 20 3.46 -17.77 2.69
N GLN A 21 2.77 -18.83 2.27
CA GLN A 21 3.37 -20.16 2.25
C GLN A 21 4.58 -20.23 1.31
N ALA A 22 4.47 -19.74 0.09
CA ALA A 22 5.57 -19.71 -0.87
C ALA A 22 6.78 -18.90 -0.36
N LYS A 23 6.54 -17.73 0.25
CA LYS A 23 7.59 -16.93 0.89
C LYS A 23 8.29 -17.67 2.02
N ARG A 24 7.56 -18.38 2.87
CA ARG A 24 8.15 -19.20 3.96
C ARG A 24 9.03 -20.30 3.42
N GLU A 25 8.59 -21.01 2.40
CA GLU A 25 9.38 -22.06 1.75
C GLU A 25 10.66 -21.51 1.13
N MET A 26 10.63 -20.29 0.54
CA MET A 26 11.78 -19.64 -0.06
C MET A 26 12.78 -19.09 0.96
N LEU A 27 12.30 -18.55 2.08
CA LEU A 27 13.13 -17.95 3.12
C LEU A 27 13.75 -19.00 4.07
N GLY A 28 13.09 -20.15 4.21
CA GLY A 28 13.52 -21.18 5.16
C GLY A 28 13.54 -20.68 6.61
N ASP A 29 14.51 -21.16 7.38
CA ASP A 29 14.65 -20.82 8.81
C ASP A 29 15.50 -19.55 9.04
N ASP A 30 16.09 -18.96 7.99
CA ASP A 30 16.98 -17.80 8.10
C ASP A 30 16.19 -16.49 8.02
N VAL A 31 15.27 -16.29 8.94
CA VAL A 31 14.48 -15.06 9.07
C VAL A 31 14.83 -14.32 10.36
N PRO A 32 14.90 -12.97 10.34
CA PRO A 32 15.15 -12.20 11.54
C PRO A 32 14.08 -12.41 12.60
N GLU A 33 14.46 -12.40 13.88
CA GLU A 33 13.56 -12.58 15.04
C GLU A 33 12.36 -11.61 15.01
N HIS A 34 12.58 -10.40 14.52
CA HIS A 34 11.56 -9.34 14.47
C HIS A 34 10.74 -9.31 13.17
N TYR A 35 10.89 -10.32 12.30
CA TYR A 35 10.15 -10.43 11.07
C TYR A 35 9.08 -11.51 11.16
N HIS A 36 7.84 -11.14 10.94
CA HIS A 36 6.70 -12.03 10.97
C HIS A 36 5.99 -12.03 9.61
N GLN A 37 5.31 -13.11 9.30
CA GLN A 37 4.48 -13.25 8.12
C GLN A 37 3.06 -13.60 8.53
N ALA A 38 2.09 -12.88 8.01
CA ALA A 38 0.68 -13.10 8.27
C ALA A 38 -0.12 -13.21 6.96
N ALA A 39 -1.08 -14.11 6.95
CA ALA A 39 -2.00 -14.26 5.84
C ALA A 39 -3.20 -13.33 6.02
N LEU A 40 -3.51 -12.53 5.00
CA LEU A 40 -4.67 -11.66 4.96
C LEU A 40 -5.12 -11.47 3.51
N ASP A 41 -6.40 -11.64 3.26
CA ASP A 41 -7.03 -11.20 2.02
C ASP A 41 -7.68 -9.84 2.25
N LEU A 42 -7.15 -8.80 1.60
CA LEU A 42 -7.61 -7.41 1.76
C LEU A 42 -9.07 -7.20 1.33
N ILE A 43 -9.62 -8.08 0.51
CA ILE A 43 -11.00 -8.00 0.05
C ILE A 43 -11.93 -8.84 0.90
N ALA A 44 -11.53 -10.06 1.23
CA ALA A 44 -12.37 -11.00 1.97
C ALA A 44 -12.42 -10.71 3.47
N SER A 45 -11.41 -10.07 4.03
CA SER A 45 -11.38 -9.74 5.46
C SER A 45 -12.22 -8.51 5.78
N ASP A 46 -13.06 -8.62 6.78
CA ASP A 46 -13.87 -7.51 7.30
C ASP A 46 -13.22 -6.79 8.48
N ASP A 47 -12.26 -7.41 9.16
CA ASP A 47 -11.57 -6.86 10.33
C ASP A 47 -10.09 -7.25 10.34
N TYR A 48 -9.24 -6.38 9.76
CA TYR A 48 -7.78 -6.59 9.71
C TYR A 48 -7.15 -6.68 11.12
N ALA A 49 -7.71 -5.96 12.11
CA ALA A 49 -7.20 -6.01 13.47
C ALA A 49 -7.47 -7.37 14.12
N ALA A 50 -8.62 -7.98 13.86
CA ALA A 50 -8.92 -9.32 14.33
C ALA A 50 -8.01 -10.36 13.71
N ASP A 51 -7.80 -10.30 12.39
CA ASP A 51 -7.00 -11.27 11.65
C ASP A 51 -5.50 -11.15 11.96
N LEU A 52 -5.01 -9.94 12.25
CA LEU A 52 -3.60 -9.68 12.55
C LEU A 52 -3.26 -9.65 14.05
N ARG A 53 -4.21 -9.92 14.93
CA ARG A 53 -4.04 -9.88 16.40
C ARG A 53 -2.92 -10.77 16.92
N GLY A 54 -2.57 -11.84 16.20
CA GLY A 54 -1.48 -12.75 16.58
C GLY A 54 -0.08 -12.18 16.33
N VAL A 55 0.04 -11.11 15.51
CA VAL A 55 1.33 -10.54 15.08
C VAL A 55 1.45 -9.04 15.32
N LEU A 56 0.35 -8.34 15.55
CA LEU A 56 0.31 -6.93 15.90
C LEU A 56 -0.11 -6.75 17.36
N VAL A 57 0.33 -5.66 17.97
CA VAL A 57 0.06 -5.33 19.37
C VAL A 57 -0.89 -4.15 19.45
N GLN A 58 -2.01 -4.31 20.15
CA GLN A 58 -2.96 -3.23 20.41
C GLN A 58 -2.31 -2.09 21.20
N GLY A 59 -2.62 -0.86 20.79
CA GLY A 59 -2.11 0.35 21.47
C GLY A 59 -0.68 0.72 21.11
N VAL A 60 -0.03 0.02 20.16
CA VAL A 60 1.31 0.35 19.67
C VAL A 60 1.21 1.03 18.31
N PRO A 61 1.61 2.32 18.20
CA PRO A 61 1.57 3.04 16.92
C PRO A 61 2.30 2.30 15.82
N THR A 62 1.67 2.19 14.66
CA THR A 62 2.10 1.31 13.57
C THR A 62 2.21 2.07 12.27
N VAL A 63 3.17 1.71 11.43
CA VAL A 63 3.24 2.16 10.04
C VAL A 63 2.72 1.03 9.15
N VAL A 64 1.70 1.31 8.36
CA VAL A 64 1.20 0.40 7.33
C VAL A 64 1.68 0.90 5.97
N ILE A 65 2.23 0.02 5.16
CA ILE A 65 2.70 0.33 3.81
C ILE A 65 2.02 -0.63 2.84
N THR A 66 1.41 -0.09 1.79
CA THR A 66 1.00 -0.85 0.61
C THR A 66 1.74 -0.31 -0.62
N GLU A 67 2.31 -1.20 -1.41
CA GLU A 67 3.09 -0.84 -2.59
C GLU A 67 2.63 -1.66 -3.80
N GLY A 68 2.30 -0.96 -4.90
CA GLY A 68 1.94 -1.57 -6.18
C GLY A 68 0.64 -2.38 -6.18
N ILE A 69 -0.19 -2.30 -5.14
CA ILE A 69 -1.35 -3.18 -4.98
C ILE A 69 -2.70 -2.51 -5.32
N LEU A 70 -2.85 -1.23 -5.03
CA LEU A 70 -4.17 -0.58 -5.11
C LEU A 70 -4.73 -0.53 -6.54
N SER A 71 -3.89 -0.39 -7.54
CA SER A 71 -4.29 -0.33 -8.95
C SER A 71 -4.94 -1.62 -9.48
N TYR A 72 -4.87 -2.72 -8.74
CA TYR A 72 -5.58 -3.97 -9.09
C TYR A 72 -7.04 -4.00 -8.67
N PHE A 73 -7.49 -3.03 -7.86
CA PHE A 73 -8.83 -2.99 -7.30
C PHE A 73 -9.67 -1.85 -7.89
N SER A 74 -10.99 -2.03 -7.91
CA SER A 74 -11.91 -0.93 -8.21
C SER A 74 -11.80 0.18 -7.16
N VAL A 75 -12.20 1.41 -7.51
CA VAL A 75 -12.18 2.56 -6.57
C VAL A 75 -12.99 2.25 -5.30
N GLU A 76 -14.08 1.51 -5.43
CA GLU A 76 -14.90 1.08 -4.29
C GLU A 76 -14.13 0.15 -3.35
N TYR A 77 -13.43 -0.85 -3.89
CA TYR A 77 -12.58 -1.72 -3.07
C TYR A 77 -11.38 -0.97 -2.47
N GLN A 78 -10.81 -0.02 -3.19
CA GLN A 78 -9.75 0.83 -2.63
C GLN A 78 -10.27 1.63 -1.42
N GLN A 79 -11.49 2.18 -1.48
CA GLN A 79 -12.09 2.85 -0.33
C GLN A 79 -12.29 1.88 0.85
N HIS A 80 -12.78 0.66 0.60
CA HIS A 80 -12.92 -0.35 1.66
C HIS A 80 -11.58 -0.72 2.30
N ILE A 81 -10.51 -0.81 1.50
CA ILE A 81 -9.16 -1.05 2.03
C ILE A 81 -8.71 0.11 2.93
N PHE A 82 -8.93 1.36 2.50
CA PHE A 82 -8.59 2.54 3.32
C PHE A 82 -9.36 2.56 4.64
N ASP A 83 -10.66 2.27 4.62
CA ASP A 83 -11.50 2.21 5.82
C ASP A 83 -10.99 1.18 6.83
N ARG A 84 -10.61 -0.01 6.35
CA ARG A 84 -10.09 -1.10 7.18
C ARG A 84 -8.69 -0.84 7.71
N ILE A 85 -7.81 -0.25 6.90
CA ILE A 85 -6.48 0.18 7.37
C ILE A 85 -6.62 1.29 8.42
N ALA A 86 -7.52 2.23 8.24
CA ALA A 86 -7.80 3.26 9.23
C ALA A 86 -8.30 2.67 10.55
N ALA A 87 -9.20 1.68 10.49
CA ALA A 87 -9.69 0.95 11.67
C ALA A 87 -8.55 0.18 12.36
N LEU A 88 -7.71 -0.51 11.60
CA LEU A 88 -6.52 -1.20 12.10
C LEU A 88 -5.57 -0.24 12.84
N LEU A 89 -5.24 0.90 12.23
CA LEU A 89 -4.34 1.88 12.85
C LEU A 89 -4.93 2.47 14.13
N ARG A 90 -6.25 2.73 14.19
CA ARG A 90 -6.92 3.15 15.45
C ARG A 90 -6.79 2.07 16.53
N TRP A 91 -6.97 0.81 16.19
CA TRP A 91 -6.78 -0.31 17.12
C TRP A 91 -5.33 -0.41 17.60
N CYS A 92 -4.36 -0.12 16.73
CA CYS A 92 -2.92 -0.02 17.06
C CYS A 92 -2.55 1.22 17.91
N GLY A 93 -3.50 2.11 18.21
CA GLY A 93 -3.21 3.33 18.99
C GLY A 93 -2.73 4.51 18.13
N GLY A 94 -3.03 4.51 16.85
CA GLY A 94 -2.62 5.49 15.85
C GLY A 94 -1.49 5.02 14.96
N GLY A 95 -1.07 5.88 14.05
CA GLY A 95 0.04 5.60 13.17
C GLY A 95 -0.04 6.26 11.80
N THR A 96 0.75 5.75 10.87
CA THR A 96 0.87 6.30 9.52
C THR A 96 0.56 5.22 8.49
N TYR A 97 -0.22 5.59 7.49
CA TYR A 97 -0.40 4.81 6.28
C TYR A 97 0.39 5.44 5.13
N MET A 98 1.15 4.61 4.43
CA MET A 98 1.88 5.01 3.22
C MET A 98 1.46 4.13 2.06
N THR A 99 1.18 4.73 0.92
CA THR A 99 0.79 4.00 -0.29
C THR A 99 1.17 4.75 -1.55
N ASP A 100 1.47 4.02 -2.60
CA ASP A 100 1.59 4.55 -3.95
C ASP A 100 0.23 4.51 -4.66
N ILE A 101 -0.10 5.59 -5.35
CA ILE A 101 -1.34 5.68 -6.14
C ILE A 101 -1.01 6.20 -7.53
N HIS A 102 -1.49 5.48 -8.54
CA HIS A 102 -1.48 5.94 -9.91
C HIS A 102 -2.78 6.69 -10.21
N HIS A 103 -2.65 7.93 -10.68
CA HIS A 103 -3.81 8.76 -11.02
C HIS A 103 -4.18 8.66 -12.49
N GLN A 104 -5.48 8.69 -12.77
CA GLN A 104 -6.00 8.63 -14.13
C GLN A 104 -5.52 9.81 -14.99
N ASP A 105 -5.54 11.03 -14.43
CA ASP A 105 -5.12 12.25 -15.13
C ASP A 105 -3.62 12.24 -15.47
N GLU A 106 -2.79 11.61 -14.67
CA GLU A 106 -1.36 11.47 -14.94
C GLU A 106 -1.09 10.37 -15.96
N VAL A 107 -1.78 9.23 -15.83
CA VAL A 107 -1.68 8.12 -16.79
C VAL A 107 -2.15 8.57 -18.19
N ASP A 108 -3.19 9.39 -18.28
CA ASP A 108 -3.69 9.91 -19.55
C ASP A 108 -2.68 10.83 -20.26
N ARG A 109 -1.82 11.52 -19.52
CA ARG A 109 -0.71 12.32 -20.08
C ARG A 109 0.41 11.47 -20.71
N LEU A 110 0.52 10.19 -20.35
CA LEU A 110 1.52 9.28 -20.90
C LEU A 110 1.15 8.73 -22.30
N GLY A 111 -0.06 8.97 -22.79
CA GLY A 111 -0.50 8.63 -24.14
C GLY A 111 -0.48 7.12 -24.43
N LEU A 112 0.12 6.72 -25.55
CA LEU A 112 0.18 5.32 -26.01
C LEU A 112 0.80 4.35 -25.00
N ALA A 113 1.79 4.80 -24.23
CA ALA A 113 2.42 3.98 -23.19
C ALA A 113 1.43 3.62 -22.07
N ALA A 114 0.53 4.55 -21.72
CA ALA A 114 -0.53 4.31 -20.76
C ALA A 114 -1.58 3.32 -21.25
N ALA A 115 -1.90 3.36 -22.54
CA ALA A 115 -2.83 2.40 -23.15
C ALA A 115 -2.28 0.95 -23.07
N VAL A 116 -0.98 0.77 -23.33
CA VAL A 116 -0.31 -0.53 -23.20
C VAL A 116 -0.25 -0.99 -21.75
N PHE A 117 0.04 -0.08 -20.82
CA PHE A 117 0.06 -0.38 -19.39
C PHE A 117 -1.31 -0.83 -18.88
N ARG A 118 -2.38 -0.10 -19.20
CA ARG A 118 -3.76 -0.48 -18.85
C ARG A 118 -4.17 -1.82 -19.47
N TRP A 119 -3.83 -2.03 -20.74
CA TRP A 119 -4.11 -3.32 -21.40
C TRP A 119 -3.38 -4.48 -20.69
N GLY A 120 -2.14 -4.27 -20.24
CA GLY A 120 -1.38 -5.23 -19.46
C GLY A 120 -2.02 -5.52 -18.11
N LEU A 121 -2.44 -4.48 -17.36
CA LEU A 121 -3.15 -4.63 -16.09
C LEU A 121 -4.46 -5.40 -16.26
N HIS A 122 -5.27 -5.07 -17.25
CA HIS A 122 -6.51 -5.81 -17.56
C HIS A 122 -6.29 -7.30 -17.85
N LYS A 123 -5.16 -7.67 -18.46
CA LYS A 123 -4.84 -9.08 -18.72
C LYS A 123 -4.39 -9.86 -17.49
N ILE A 124 -3.80 -9.17 -16.51
CA ILE A 124 -3.23 -9.79 -15.31
C ILE A 124 -4.27 -9.88 -14.19
N SER A 125 -5.15 -8.89 -14.09
CA SER A 125 -6.08 -8.76 -12.96
C SER A 125 -7.36 -9.52 -13.18
N ASP A 126 -7.70 -10.23 -14.13
CA ASP A 126 -8.97 -10.96 -14.36
C ASP A 126 -10.25 -10.21 -13.85
N THR A 127 -10.08 -8.94 -13.51
CA THR A 127 -11.13 -8.04 -13.02
C THR A 127 -11.46 -7.02 -14.11
N GLU A 128 -12.70 -7.01 -14.53
CA GLU A 128 -13.24 -6.05 -15.52
C GLU A 128 -13.17 -4.57 -15.05
N GLN A 129 -12.63 -4.29 -13.85
CA GLN A 129 -12.74 -2.99 -13.17
C GLN A 129 -11.45 -2.54 -12.46
N THR A 130 -10.30 -2.60 -13.12
CA THR A 130 -9.15 -1.82 -12.65
C THR A 130 -9.43 -0.34 -12.87
N ALA A 131 -9.82 0.37 -11.83
CA ALA A 131 -10.08 1.79 -11.92
C ALA A 131 -8.99 2.58 -11.20
N LEU A 132 -8.40 3.55 -11.90
CA LEU A 132 -7.48 4.49 -11.29
C LEU A 132 -8.27 5.59 -10.57
N ILE A 133 -7.73 6.08 -9.46
CA ILE A 133 -8.25 7.28 -8.79
C ILE A 133 -8.07 8.48 -9.72
N ALA A 134 -9.09 9.33 -9.85
CA ALA A 134 -9.14 10.36 -10.87
C ALA A 134 -7.93 11.32 -10.84
N ASN A 135 -7.56 11.78 -9.66
CA ASN A 135 -6.46 12.72 -9.44
C ASN A 135 -6.05 12.74 -7.95
N PHE A 136 -5.02 13.52 -7.63
CA PHE A 136 -4.51 13.66 -6.26
C PHE A 136 -5.59 14.10 -5.25
N GLY A 137 -6.41 15.08 -5.59
CA GLY A 137 -7.48 15.56 -4.69
C GLY A 137 -8.53 14.49 -4.39
N ALA A 138 -8.86 13.64 -5.37
CA ALA A 138 -9.75 12.51 -5.16
C ALA A 138 -9.14 11.48 -4.20
N GLY A 139 -7.86 11.16 -4.33
CA GLY A 139 -7.14 10.28 -3.41
C GLY A 139 -7.10 10.82 -1.99
N GLN A 140 -6.80 12.13 -1.82
CA GLN A 140 -6.87 12.79 -0.51
C GLN A 140 -8.27 12.70 0.11
N GLN A 141 -9.30 12.91 -0.69
CA GLN A 141 -10.68 12.87 -0.24
C GLN A 141 -11.11 11.47 0.20
N MET A 142 -10.69 10.44 -0.53
CA MET A 142 -10.93 9.04 -0.15
C MET A 142 -10.27 8.69 1.20
N LEU A 143 -9.01 9.06 1.39
CA LEU A 143 -8.30 8.84 2.65
C LEU A 143 -8.93 9.64 3.79
N ALA A 144 -9.29 10.90 3.57
CA ALA A 144 -9.99 11.70 4.56
C ALA A 144 -11.37 11.11 4.93
N SER A 145 -12.10 10.56 3.97
CA SER A 145 -13.39 9.87 4.20
C SER A 145 -13.23 8.62 5.06
N ALA A 146 -12.11 7.89 4.95
CA ALA A 146 -11.77 6.77 5.83
C ALA A 146 -11.35 7.23 7.25
N GLY A 147 -11.16 8.54 7.44
CA GLY A 147 -10.83 9.18 8.70
C GLY A 147 -9.34 9.39 8.95
N PHE A 148 -8.54 9.39 7.89
CA PHE A 148 -7.16 9.88 7.97
C PHE A 148 -7.12 11.39 8.05
N SER A 149 -6.16 11.92 8.82
CA SER A 149 -5.77 13.31 8.86
C SER A 149 -4.42 13.52 8.17
N ASP A 150 -4.03 14.77 7.96
CA ASP A 150 -2.70 15.13 7.46
C ASP A 150 -2.26 14.34 6.22
N VAL A 151 -3.16 14.25 5.23
CA VAL A 151 -2.87 13.53 3.99
C VAL A 151 -1.95 14.37 3.11
N VAL A 152 -0.71 13.90 2.93
CA VAL A 152 0.34 14.57 2.15
C VAL A 152 0.69 13.72 0.94
N GLY A 153 0.87 14.36 -0.21
CA GLY A 153 1.42 13.71 -1.41
C GLY A 153 2.92 13.99 -1.52
N LEU A 154 3.67 12.93 -1.70
CA LEU A 154 5.11 12.97 -1.86
C LEU A 154 5.47 12.52 -3.28
N HIS A 155 6.04 13.42 -4.07
CA HIS A 155 6.54 13.04 -5.39
C HIS A 155 7.98 12.51 -5.24
N PRO A 156 8.32 11.34 -5.78
CA PRO A 156 9.63 10.72 -5.61
C PRO A 156 10.81 11.64 -5.98
N ASN A 157 10.65 12.50 -6.99
CA ASN A 157 11.70 13.45 -7.40
C ASN A 157 12.05 14.50 -6.34
N GLN A 158 11.20 14.74 -5.34
CA GLN A 158 11.50 15.68 -4.23
C GLN A 158 12.63 15.15 -3.33
N TRP A 159 12.83 13.83 -3.34
CA TRP A 159 13.79 13.13 -2.50
C TRP A 159 15.02 12.63 -3.27
N HIS A 160 15.12 13.02 -4.56
CA HIS A 160 16.18 12.56 -5.45
C HIS A 160 17.58 12.81 -4.89
N GLU A 161 17.86 14.04 -4.44
CA GLU A 161 19.18 14.38 -3.92
C GLU A 161 19.46 13.75 -2.56
N GLU A 162 18.49 13.85 -1.63
CA GLU A 162 18.65 13.37 -0.25
C GLU A 162 18.83 11.85 -0.19
N LEU A 163 18.09 11.10 -0.99
CA LEU A 163 18.10 9.63 -0.99
C LEU A 163 18.98 9.04 -2.12
N SER A 164 19.67 9.88 -2.90
CA SER A 164 20.45 9.44 -4.06
C SER A 164 19.66 8.58 -5.05
N LEU A 165 18.39 8.93 -5.26
CA LEU A 165 17.50 8.21 -6.17
C LEU A 165 17.70 8.68 -7.62
N PRO A 166 17.44 7.83 -8.62
CA PRO A 166 17.40 8.28 -10.00
C PRO A 166 16.24 9.27 -10.19
N LEU A 167 16.47 10.34 -10.96
CA LEU A 167 15.41 11.25 -11.37
C LEU A 167 14.38 10.52 -12.22
N LEU A 168 13.15 10.48 -11.74
CA LEU A 168 12.02 10.05 -12.55
C LEU A 168 11.67 11.16 -13.57
N ARG A 169 11.16 10.75 -14.72
CA ARG A 169 10.60 11.72 -15.67
C ARG A 169 9.48 12.50 -14.98
N LYS A 170 9.30 13.78 -15.35
CA LYS A 170 8.29 14.66 -14.74
C LYS A 170 6.85 14.11 -14.78
N ASP A 171 6.63 13.14 -15.66
CA ASP A 171 5.30 12.55 -15.93
C ASP A 171 5.25 11.09 -15.47
N SER A 172 5.85 10.74 -14.33
CA SER A 172 5.88 9.34 -13.84
C SER A 172 4.51 8.78 -13.45
N GLY A 173 3.52 9.63 -13.26
CA GLY A 173 2.16 9.19 -12.89
C GLY A 173 2.05 8.52 -11.51
N LEU A 174 3.12 8.61 -10.72
CA LEU A 174 3.23 7.97 -9.41
C LEU A 174 3.30 9.04 -8.32
N MET A 175 2.37 8.97 -7.38
CA MET A 175 2.38 9.77 -6.15
C MET A 175 2.39 8.83 -4.94
N ILE A 176 3.24 9.13 -3.98
CA ILE A 176 3.21 8.46 -2.68
C ILE A 176 2.35 9.30 -1.74
N TYR A 177 1.41 8.68 -1.07
CA TYR A 177 0.59 9.30 -0.04
C TYR A 177 1.12 8.90 1.33
N GLU A 178 1.23 9.88 2.20
CA GLU A 178 1.39 9.69 3.64
C GLU A 178 0.14 10.24 4.33
N ALA A 179 -0.51 9.42 5.14
CA ALA A 179 -1.75 9.76 5.85
C ALA A 179 -1.67 9.28 7.30
N LYS A 180 -2.18 10.07 8.25
CA LYS A 180 -2.06 9.81 9.70
C LYS A 180 -3.41 9.60 10.35
N ILE A 181 -3.42 8.81 11.40
CA ILE A 181 -4.55 8.61 12.33
C ILE A 181 -4.11 8.98 13.74
#